data_a4f78d7c3b8f352066377d32af5c9051
#
_entry.id   a4f78d7c3b8f352066377d32af5c9051
#
_cell.length_a   1.000
_cell.length_b   1.000
_cell.length_c   1.000
_cell.angle_alpha   90.00
_cell.angle_beta   90.00
_cell.angle_gamma   90.00
#
_symmetry.space_group_name_H-M   'P 1'
#
loop_
_entity.id
_entity.type
_entity.pdbx_description
1 polymer ?
#
loop_
_entity_poly.entity_id
_entity_poly.type
_entity_poly.pdbx_seq_one_letter_code
_entity_poly.pdbx_strand_id
1 'polypeptide(L)'
;VYPGATEEVCIPILEKHSGLTWKQDFWVGYSPERVNPGDTERTVTKIVKVVSGDTPATLAKVAEVYGSIITAGVYKASSIKVAEAAKVIENTQRDLNIALMNELAIIFKRVGIDTLEVLKAAGTKWNFLSFRPGLVGGHCIGVDPYYLSHKAETLGYHPQVILAGRRINNGMAAY
;
A
#
# COMPACT_ATOMS: atom_id res chain seq x y z
N VAL A 1 -7.44 1.63 -0.83
CA VAL A 1 -8.06 2.32 -1.99
C VAL A 1 -7.08 2.38 -3.14
N TYR A 2 -7.57 2.45 -4.39
CA TYR A 2 -6.75 2.68 -5.58
C TYR A 2 -6.57 4.19 -5.85
N PRO A 3 -5.53 4.59 -6.61
CA PRO A 3 -5.34 6.00 -6.98
C PRO A 3 -6.53 6.54 -7.78
N GLY A 4 -7.15 7.59 -7.26
CA GLY A 4 -8.36 8.21 -7.82
C GLY A 4 -9.65 7.87 -7.09
N ALA A 5 -9.66 6.94 -6.15
CA ALA A 5 -10.88 6.53 -5.45
C ALA A 5 -11.57 7.70 -4.74
N THR A 6 -10.81 8.57 -4.09
CA THR A 6 -11.37 9.75 -3.41
C THR A 6 -12.06 10.70 -4.40
N GLU A 7 -11.38 11.04 -5.51
CA GLU A 7 -11.89 12.01 -6.47
C GLU A 7 -13.01 11.44 -7.38
N GLU A 8 -12.88 10.15 -7.77
CA GLU A 8 -13.76 9.52 -8.75
C GLU A 8 -15.01 8.88 -8.12
N VAL A 9 -14.93 8.50 -6.84
CA VAL A 9 -16.03 7.80 -6.15
C VAL A 9 -16.54 8.58 -4.95
N CYS A 10 -15.65 8.95 -4.01
CA CYS A 10 -16.10 9.55 -2.75
C CYS A 10 -16.68 10.96 -2.97
N ILE A 11 -16.02 11.80 -3.74
CA ILE A 11 -16.49 13.19 -3.99
C ILE A 11 -17.87 13.22 -4.68
N PRO A 12 -18.12 12.48 -5.77
CA PRO A 12 -19.47 12.45 -6.36
C PRO A 12 -20.58 11.99 -5.42
N ILE A 13 -20.24 11.06 -4.50
CA ILE A 13 -21.20 10.62 -3.48
C ILE A 13 -21.47 11.75 -2.46
N LEU A 14 -20.42 12.45 -2.02
CA LEU A 14 -20.57 13.59 -1.13
C LEU A 14 -21.42 14.70 -1.75
N GLU A 15 -21.15 15.10 -2.98
CA GLU A 15 -21.93 16.09 -3.72
C GLU A 15 -23.41 15.69 -3.82
N LYS A 16 -23.65 14.43 -4.25
CA LYS A 16 -25.02 13.92 -4.40
C LYS A 16 -25.85 13.96 -3.11
N HIS A 17 -25.23 13.63 -1.97
CA HIS A 17 -25.96 13.51 -0.70
C HIS A 17 -25.98 14.80 0.11
N SER A 18 -25.02 15.69 -0.07
CA SER A 18 -25.00 16.99 0.62
C SER A 18 -25.70 18.11 -0.15
N GLY A 19 -25.79 17.99 -1.47
CA GLY A 19 -26.21 19.08 -2.35
C GLY A 19 -25.16 20.18 -2.51
N LEU A 20 -23.97 19.98 -1.96
CA LEU A 20 -22.83 20.91 -2.03
C LEU A 20 -21.95 20.60 -3.24
N THR A 21 -21.24 21.60 -3.74
CA THR A 21 -20.34 21.48 -4.90
C THR A 21 -18.88 21.46 -4.45
N TRP A 22 -18.12 20.47 -4.91
CA TRP A 22 -16.70 20.36 -4.63
C TRP A 22 -15.91 21.56 -5.16
N LYS A 23 -14.94 22.03 -4.37
CA LYS A 23 -14.09 23.22 -4.62
C LYS A 23 -14.85 24.55 -4.64
N GLN A 24 -16.14 24.56 -4.27
CA GLN A 24 -16.95 25.76 -4.05
C GLN A 24 -17.42 25.81 -2.61
N ASP A 25 -18.08 24.75 -2.14
CA ASP A 25 -18.70 24.67 -0.82
C ASP A 25 -17.92 23.80 0.15
N PHE A 26 -17.13 22.83 -0.36
CA PHE A 26 -16.26 21.97 0.45
C PHE A 26 -14.98 21.60 -0.29
N TRP A 27 -13.96 21.23 0.48
CA TRP A 27 -12.65 20.79 0.01
C TRP A 27 -12.29 19.45 0.62
N VAL A 28 -11.44 18.68 -0.06
CA VAL A 28 -11.13 17.32 0.33
C VAL A 28 -9.62 17.12 0.47
N GLY A 29 -9.22 16.54 1.59
CA GLY A 29 -7.88 16.01 1.81
C GLY A 29 -7.91 14.51 2.00
N TYR A 30 -6.78 13.87 1.74
CA TYR A 30 -6.59 12.44 1.97
C TYR A 30 -5.29 12.19 2.71
N SER A 31 -5.36 11.30 3.70
CA SER A 31 -4.19 10.86 4.46
C SER A 31 -4.32 9.36 4.75
N PRO A 32 -3.44 8.51 4.20
CA PRO A 32 -3.49 7.08 4.41
C PRO A 32 -3.14 6.69 5.85
N GLU A 33 -3.76 5.61 6.33
CA GLU A 33 -3.31 4.96 7.56
C GLU A 33 -2.17 3.98 7.26
N ARG A 34 -1.08 4.09 8.05
CA ARG A 34 0.17 3.35 7.83
C ARG A 34 0.64 2.59 9.08
N VAL A 35 -0.13 2.63 10.16
CA VAL A 35 0.18 1.89 11.40
C VAL A 35 -0.06 0.39 11.19
N ASN A 36 0.87 -0.43 11.65
CA ASN A 36 0.65 -1.87 11.70
C ASN A 36 -0.08 -2.22 13.01
N PRO A 37 -1.21 -2.93 12.94
CA PRO A 37 -1.89 -3.38 14.15
C PRO A 37 -0.95 -4.19 15.05
N GLY A 38 -0.90 -3.83 16.34
CA GLY A 38 -0.05 -4.49 17.33
C GLY A 38 1.41 -3.97 17.41
N ASP A 39 1.82 -3.05 16.56
CA ASP A 39 3.13 -2.40 16.66
C ASP A 39 3.08 -1.33 17.76
N THR A 40 3.78 -1.59 18.87
CA THR A 40 3.84 -0.68 20.03
C THR A 40 4.97 0.36 19.92
N GLU A 41 5.91 0.15 19.03
CA GLU A 41 7.04 1.08 18.81
C GLU A 41 6.71 2.15 17.78
N ARG A 42 6.10 1.74 16.66
CA ARG A 42 5.74 2.60 15.54
C ARG A 42 4.28 3.00 15.60
N THR A 43 3.96 3.80 16.62
CA THR A 43 2.61 4.33 16.85
C THR A 43 2.26 5.42 15.84
N VAL A 44 1.00 5.83 15.79
CA VAL A 44 0.49 6.84 14.86
C VAL A 44 1.28 8.15 14.90
N THR A 45 1.77 8.57 16.07
CA THR A 45 2.54 9.80 16.24
C THR A 45 4.00 9.68 15.80
N LYS A 46 4.54 8.44 15.76
CA LYS A 46 5.95 8.14 15.46
C LYS A 46 6.21 7.74 14.00
N ILE A 47 5.20 7.69 13.18
CA ILE A 47 5.33 7.40 11.75
C ILE A 47 5.07 8.68 10.98
N VAL A 48 5.96 9.03 10.02
CA VAL A 48 5.73 10.18 9.12
C VAL A 48 4.38 10.04 8.44
N LYS A 49 3.51 11.02 8.62
CA LYS A 49 2.15 11.01 8.08
C LYS A 49 2.15 11.58 6.65
N VAL A 50 1.71 10.78 5.70
CA VAL A 50 1.48 11.30 4.34
C VAL A 50 0.14 12.03 4.33
N VAL A 51 0.13 13.26 3.78
CA VAL A 51 -1.08 14.08 3.66
C VAL A 51 -1.16 14.65 2.26
N SER A 52 -2.38 14.90 1.82
CA SER A 52 -2.68 15.53 0.53
C SER A 52 -3.93 16.38 0.61
N GLY A 53 -4.13 17.21 -0.39
CA GLY A 53 -5.32 18.04 -0.52
C GLY A 53 -5.62 18.33 -1.99
N ASP A 54 -6.85 18.65 -2.27
CA ASP A 54 -7.37 18.99 -3.60
C ASP A 54 -6.95 20.40 -4.07
N THR A 55 -6.50 21.23 -3.13
CA THR A 55 -5.91 22.55 -3.36
C THR A 55 -4.68 22.76 -2.46
N PRO A 56 -3.77 23.71 -2.78
CA PRO A 56 -2.68 24.06 -1.88
C PRO A 56 -3.14 24.52 -0.49
N ALA A 57 -4.26 25.21 -0.41
CA ALA A 57 -4.85 25.68 0.85
C ALA A 57 -5.36 24.48 1.70
N THR A 58 -6.05 23.55 1.08
CA THR A 58 -6.52 22.32 1.72
C THR A 58 -5.33 21.49 2.22
N LEU A 59 -4.30 21.31 1.38
CA LEU A 59 -3.08 20.60 1.77
C LEU A 59 -2.40 21.26 2.97
N ALA A 60 -2.31 22.59 3.00
CA ALA A 60 -1.73 23.33 4.12
C ALA A 60 -2.53 23.10 5.40
N LYS A 61 -3.88 23.14 5.33
CA LYS A 61 -4.74 22.91 6.49
C LYS A 61 -4.66 21.48 7.01
N VAL A 62 -4.69 20.49 6.12
CA VAL A 62 -4.52 19.07 6.50
C VAL A 62 -3.15 18.83 7.13
N ALA A 63 -2.10 19.43 6.57
CA ALA A 63 -0.75 19.33 7.12
C ALA A 63 -0.61 20.00 8.50
N GLU A 64 -1.27 21.13 8.73
CA GLU A 64 -1.33 21.80 10.03
C GLU A 64 -1.98 20.91 11.09
N VAL A 65 -3.17 20.35 10.77
CA VAL A 65 -3.91 19.49 11.70
C VAL A 65 -3.09 18.23 12.07
N TYR A 66 -2.57 17.51 11.07
CA TYR A 66 -1.75 16.33 11.39
C TYR A 66 -0.41 16.69 12.03
N GLY A 67 0.20 17.81 11.63
CA GLY A 67 1.46 18.28 12.21
C GLY A 67 1.37 18.63 13.70
N SER A 68 0.17 18.94 14.20
CA SER A 68 -0.05 19.21 15.62
C SER A 68 0.01 17.95 16.50
N ILE A 69 -0.15 16.76 15.92
CA ILE A 69 -0.18 15.48 16.67
C ILE A 69 0.89 14.49 16.23
N ILE A 70 1.45 14.61 15.03
CA ILE A 70 2.45 13.67 14.50
C ILE A 70 3.85 14.18 14.77
N THR A 71 4.52 13.64 15.78
CA THR A 71 5.87 14.04 16.15
C THR A 71 6.95 13.66 15.13
N ALA A 72 6.70 12.61 14.34
CA ALA A 72 7.61 12.18 13.27
C ALA A 72 7.58 13.07 12.03
N GLY A 73 6.66 14.06 11.99
CA GLY A 73 6.52 14.98 10.88
C GLY A 73 5.51 14.52 9.81
N VAL A 74 5.29 15.40 8.83
CA VAL A 74 4.29 15.24 7.78
C VAL A 74 4.94 15.31 6.40
N TYR A 75 4.63 14.36 5.52
CA TYR A 75 5.00 14.39 4.11
C TYR A 75 3.82 14.90 3.29
N LYS A 76 4.02 16.03 2.61
CA LYS A 76 3.01 16.65 1.75
C LYS A 76 3.09 16.06 0.34
N ALA A 77 2.16 15.18 0.00
CA ALA A 77 2.06 14.62 -1.35
C ALA A 77 1.52 15.68 -2.34
N SER A 78 1.97 15.59 -3.58
CA SER A 78 1.60 16.55 -4.63
C SER A 78 0.15 16.48 -5.08
N SER A 79 -0.55 15.37 -4.80
CA SER A 79 -1.97 15.19 -5.08
C SER A 79 -2.57 14.09 -4.21
N ILE A 80 -3.90 14.03 -4.17
CA ILE A 80 -4.65 12.94 -3.52
C ILE A 80 -4.28 11.60 -4.15
N LYS A 81 -4.24 11.50 -5.47
CA LYS A 81 -3.86 10.27 -6.20
C LYS A 81 -2.46 9.77 -5.84
N VAL A 82 -1.49 10.68 -5.63
CA VAL A 82 -0.14 10.30 -5.20
C VAL A 82 -0.14 9.72 -3.78
N ALA A 83 -0.90 10.31 -2.86
CA ALA A 83 -1.01 9.79 -1.50
C ALA A 83 -1.73 8.42 -1.44
N GLU A 84 -2.77 8.23 -2.24
CA GLU A 84 -3.44 6.94 -2.41
C GLU A 84 -2.51 5.88 -3.02
N ALA A 85 -1.76 6.25 -4.08
CA ALA A 85 -0.78 5.37 -4.71
C ALA A 85 0.31 4.93 -3.73
N ALA A 86 0.85 5.85 -2.93
CA ALA A 86 1.87 5.54 -1.93
C ALA A 86 1.41 4.43 -0.98
N LYS A 87 0.17 4.50 -0.49
CA LYS A 87 -0.38 3.49 0.42
C LYS A 87 -0.52 2.12 -0.24
N VAL A 88 -1.08 2.07 -1.43
CA VAL A 88 -1.35 0.78 -2.10
C VAL A 88 -0.06 0.08 -2.51
N ILE A 89 0.98 0.83 -2.93
CA ILE A 89 2.25 0.22 -3.33
C ILE A 89 3.07 -0.30 -2.15
N GLU A 90 2.96 0.26 -0.95
CA GLU A 90 3.62 -0.27 0.25
C GLU A 90 3.21 -1.72 0.52
N ASN A 91 1.92 -2.01 0.41
CA ASN A 91 1.39 -3.37 0.60
C ASN A 91 1.62 -4.27 -0.61
N THR A 92 1.48 -3.74 -1.83
CA THR A 92 1.76 -4.49 -3.07
C THR A 92 3.22 -4.93 -3.14
N GLN A 93 4.17 -4.05 -2.80
CA GLN A 93 5.58 -4.38 -2.77
C GLN A 93 5.87 -5.51 -1.77
N ARG A 94 5.28 -5.46 -0.58
CA ARG A 94 5.44 -6.51 0.44
C ARG A 94 4.87 -7.85 -0.04
N ASP A 95 3.68 -7.83 -0.63
CA ASP A 95 3.04 -9.01 -1.21
C ASP A 95 3.91 -9.67 -2.29
N LEU A 96 4.45 -8.88 -3.21
CA LEU A 96 5.32 -9.37 -4.27
C LEU A 96 6.65 -9.93 -3.77
N ASN A 97 7.26 -9.29 -2.78
CA ASN A 97 8.49 -9.81 -2.18
C ASN A 97 8.24 -11.15 -1.48
N ILE A 98 7.11 -11.31 -0.80
CA ILE A 98 6.72 -12.60 -0.20
C ILE A 98 6.43 -13.63 -1.29
N ALA A 99 5.75 -13.25 -2.38
CA ALA A 99 5.49 -14.14 -3.51
C ALA A 99 6.79 -14.67 -4.14
N LEU A 100 7.80 -13.83 -4.31
CA LEU A 100 9.12 -14.26 -4.77
C LEU A 100 9.72 -15.29 -3.81
N MET A 101 9.70 -15.06 -2.50
CA MET A 101 10.23 -16.01 -1.51
C MET A 101 9.44 -17.33 -1.53
N ASN A 102 8.13 -17.26 -1.71
CA ASN A 102 7.28 -18.44 -1.84
C ASN A 102 7.62 -19.26 -3.09
N GLU A 103 7.77 -18.62 -4.23
CA GLU A 103 8.20 -19.28 -5.47
C GLU A 103 9.57 -19.93 -5.33
N LEU A 104 10.53 -19.22 -4.72
CA LEU A 104 11.86 -19.77 -4.41
C LEU A 104 11.79 -21.01 -3.51
N ALA A 105 10.89 -21.02 -2.51
CA ALA A 105 10.70 -22.18 -1.66
C ALA A 105 10.19 -23.39 -2.45
N ILE A 106 9.28 -23.19 -3.40
CA ILE A 106 8.79 -24.25 -4.30
C ILE A 106 9.92 -24.79 -5.20
N ILE A 107 10.72 -23.88 -5.76
CA ILE A 107 11.87 -24.23 -6.63
C ILE A 107 12.91 -25.00 -5.83
N PHE A 108 13.35 -24.48 -4.68
CA PHE A 108 14.43 -25.08 -3.90
C PHE A 108 14.06 -26.44 -3.33
N LYS A 109 12.79 -26.65 -2.95
CA LYS A 109 12.29 -27.99 -2.60
C LYS A 109 12.47 -28.99 -3.75
N ARG A 110 12.22 -28.59 -4.99
CA ARG A 110 12.40 -29.44 -6.18
C ARG A 110 13.89 -29.69 -6.49
N VAL A 111 14.73 -28.71 -6.20
CA VAL A 111 16.20 -28.83 -6.33
C VAL A 111 16.79 -29.68 -5.20
N GLY A 112 16.11 -29.85 -4.09
CA GLY A 112 16.58 -30.62 -2.94
C GLY A 112 17.50 -29.83 -2.00
N ILE A 113 17.33 -28.49 -1.93
CA ILE A 113 18.10 -27.63 -1.02
C ILE A 113 17.18 -26.88 -0.05
N ASP A 114 17.71 -26.56 1.12
CA ASP A 114 16.96 -25.85 2.15
C ASP A 114 16.84 -24.35 1.81
N THR A 115 15.61 -23.87 1.72
CA THR A 115 15.32 -22.48 1.39
C THR A 115 15.88 -21.50 2.41
N LEU A 116 15.80 -21.83 3.70
CA LEU A 116 16.26 -20.90 4.75
C LEU A 116 17.78 -20.80 4.79
N GLU A 117 18.50 -21.87 4.47
CA GLU A 117 19.95 -21.82 4.29
C GLU A 117 20.37 -20.92 3.12
N VAL A 118 19.65 -21.04 1.99
CA VAL A 118 19.89 -20.17 0.83
C VAL A 118 19.63 -18.70 1.19
N LEU A 119 18.50 -18.41 1.86
CA LEU A 119 18.17 -17.04 2.27
C LEU A 119 19.15 -16.49 3.30
N LYS A 120 19.67 -17.33 4.20
CA LYS A 120 20.73 -16.94 5.15
C LYS A 120 22.02 -16.59 4.43
N ALA A 121 22.43 -17.38 3.47
CA ALA A 121 23.62 -17.10 2.65
C ALA A 121 23.46 -15.83 1.81
N ALA A 122 22.31 -15.66 1.12
CA ALA A 122 22.00 -14.47 0.34
C ALA A 122 21.95 -13.22 1.21
N GLY A 123 21.41 -13.34 2.43
CA GLY A 123 21.28 -12.26 3.41
C GLY A 123 22.61 -11.72 3.96
N THR A 124 23.75 -12.36 3.66
CA THR A 124 25.07 -11.81 3.97
C THR A 124 25.42 -10.62 3.10
N LYS A 125 24.71 -10.42 1.99
CA LYS A 125 24.89 -9.26 1.12
C LYS A 125 24.09 -8.07 1.66
N TRP A 126 24.76 -6.95 1.83
CA TRP A 126 24.20 -5.75 2.48
C TRP A 126 22.91 -5.18 1.86
N ASN A 127 22.67 -5.41 0.58
CA ASN A 127 21.48 -4.92 -0.14
C ASN A 127 20.43 -6.00 -0.42
N PHE A 128 20.56 -7.18 0.18
CA PHE A 128 19.55 -8.22 0.07
C PHE A 128 18.38 -7.94 1.02
N LEU A 129 17.17 -7.92 0.50
CA LEU A 129 15.98 -7.68 1.30
C LEU A 129 15.52 -8.94 2.02
N SER A 130 15.50 -8.91 3.34
CA SER A 130 15.22 -10.05 4.22
C SER A 130 13.73 -10.40 4.31
N PHE A 131 13.13 -10.84 3.20
CA PHE A 131 11.83 -11.47 3.19
C PHE A 131 11.96 -12.99 3.37
N ARG A 132 10.87 -13.63 3.81
CA ARG A 132 10.81 -15.08 4.00
C ARG A 132 9.53 -15.64 3.37
N PRO A 133 9.54 -16.95 2.99
CA PRO A 133 8.31 -17.64 2.58
C PRO A 133 7.28 -17.65 3.70
N GLY A 134 6.01 -17.57 3.32
CA GLY A 134 4.91 -17.63 4.27
C GLY A 134 3.56 -17.33 3.63
N LEU A 135 2.50 -17.56 4.39
CA LEU A 135 1.17 -17.21 3.98
C LEU A 135 0.98 -15.70 4.02
N VAL A 136 0.37 -15.17 2.97
CA VAL A 136 -0.07 -13.78 2.93
C VAL A 136 -1.54 -13.72 3.27
N GLY A 137 -1.84 -13.16 4.43
CA GLY A 137 -3.19 -12.99 4.91
C GLY A 137 -3.41 -11.59 5.48
N GLY A 138 -4.54 -11.43 6.19
CA GLY A 138 -4.95 -10.18 6.78
C GLY A 138 -5.64 -9.25 5.81
N HIS A 139 -6.03 -8.08 6.33
CA HIS A 139 -6.99 -7.19 5.69
C HIS A 139 -6.39 -6.36 4.53
N CYS A 140 -5.08 -6.10 4.54
CA CYS A 140 -4.47 -5.13 3.62
C CYS A 140 -3.55 -5.80 2.58
N ILE A 141 -2.58 -6.62 3.02
CA ILE A 141 -1.54 -7.14 2.11
C ILE A 141 -2.14 -8.05 1.03
N GLY A 142 -3.13 -8.86 1.40
CA GLY A 142 -3.80 -9.78 0.46
C GLY A 142 -4.85 -9.10 -0.44
N VAL A 143 -5.26 -7.87 -0.16
CA VAL A 143 -6.39 -7.18 -0.81
C VAL A 143 -5.95 -5.97 -1.63
N ASP A 144 -5.06 -5.13 -1.11
CA ASP A 144 -4.62 -3.89 -1.79
C ASP A 144 -4.07 -4.12 -3.21
N PRO A 145 -3.31 -5.20 -3.49
CA PRO A 145 -2.87 -5.48 -4.85
C PRO A 145 -4.02 -5.64 -5.86
N TYR A 146 -5.17 -6.16 -5.43
CA TYR A 146 -6.34 -6.27 -6.29
C TYR A 146 -7.00 -4.93 -6.59
N TYR A 147 -6.99 -3.98 -5.66
CA TYR A 147 -7.47 -2.62 -5.94
C TYR A 147 -6.62 -1.95 -7.01
N LEU A 148 -5.30 -2.09 -6.94
CA LEU A 148 -4.40 -1.55 -7.96
C LEU A 148 -4.56 -2.27 -9.30
N SER A 149 -4.72 -3.60 -9.29
CA SER A 149 -4.97 -4.39 -10.50
C SER A 149 -6.28 -3.99 -11.16
N HIS A 150 -7.36 -3.85 -10.39
CA HIS A 150 -8.64 -3.38 -10.91
C HIS A 150 -8.52 -2.01 -11.59
N LYS A 151 -7.84 -1.06 -10.93
CA LYS A 151 -7.61 0.28 -11.53
C LYS A 151 -6.79 0.19 -12.81
N ALA A 152 -5.74 -0.62 -12.85
CA ALA A 152 -4.93 -0.82 -14.04
C ALA A 152 -5.77 -1.38 -15.22
N GLU A 153 -6.61 -2.38 -14.95
CA GLU A 153 -7.48 -3.00 -15.96
C GLU A 153 -8.53 -2.02 -16.49
N THR A 154 -9.11 -1.17 -15.65
CA THR A 154 -10.03 -0.11 -16.10
C THR A 154 -9.35 0.91 -17.04
N LEU A 155 -8.03 1.03 -16.95
CA LEU A 155 -7.20 1.87 -17.82
C LEU A 155 -6.64 1.09 -19.03
N GLY A 156 -7.05 -0.15 -19.25
CA GLY A 156 -6.61 -1.00 -20.37
C GLY A 156 -5.24 -1.66 -20.17
N TYR A 157 -4.68 -1.65 -18.95
CA TYR A 157 -3.40 -2.30 -18.66
C TYR A 157 -3.58 -3.56 -17.82
N HIS A 158 -3.09 -4.71 -18.31
CA HIS A 158 -3.09 -5.96 -17.57
C HIS A 158 -1.84 -6.06 -16.65
N PRO A 159 -1.99 -6.00 -15.33
CA PRO A 159 -0.87 -5.92 -14.39
C PRO A 159 -0.22 -7.28 -14.12
N GLN A 160 0.59 -7.77 -15.04
CA GLN A 160 1.17 -9.12 -15.07
C GLN A 160 1.93 -9.47 -13.78
N VAL A 161 2.81 -8.60 -13.30
CA VAL A 161 3.66 -8.85 -12.13
C VAL A 161 2.81 -8.99 -10.87
N ILE A 162 1.85 -8.08 -10.66
CA ILE A 162 0.98 -8.09 -9.49
C ILE A 162 0.12 -9.35 -9.46
N LEU A 163 -0.51 -9.67 -10.59
CA LEU A 163 -1.37 -10.86 -10.70
C LEU A 163 -0.60 -12.17 -10.58
N ALA A 164 0.63 -12.23 -11.12
CA ALA A 164 1.50 -13.39 -10.95
C ALA A 164 1.86 -13.61 -9.47
N GLY A 165 2.26 -12.55 -8.76
CA GLY A 165 2.54 -12.61 -7.32
C GLY A 165 1.33 -13.07 -6.51
N ARG A 166 0.15 -12.51 -6.80
CA ARG A 166 -1.09 -12.94 -6.14
C ARG A 166 -1.42 -14.41 -6.39
N ARG A 167 -1.23 -14.90 -7.59
CA ARG A 167 -1.43 -16.33 -7.93
C ARG A 167 -0.51 -17.23 -7.11
N ILE A 168 0.77 -16.87 -6.97
CA ILE A 168 1.74 -17.62 -6.17
C ILE A 168 1.29 -17.63 -4.70
N ASN A 169 1.03 -16.46 -4.10
CA ASN A 169 0.64 -16.36 -2.70
C ASN A 169 -0.66 -17.09 -2.39
N ASN A 170 -1.66 -17.03 -3.28
CA ASN A 170 -2.92 -17.77 -3.12
C ASN A 170 -2.72 -19.29 -3.18
N GLY A 171 -1.74 -19.76 -3.95
CA GLY A 171 -1.42 -21.19 -4.06
C GLY A 171 -0.70 -21.77 -2.85
N MET A 172 -0.10 -20.95 -1.99
CA MET A 172 0.73 -21.42 -0.86
C MET A 172 -0.07 -22.18 0.21
N ALA A 173 -1.35 -21.92 0.35
CA ALA A 173 -2.18 -22.66 1.31
C ALA A 173 -2.35 -24.15 0.95
N ALA A 174 -2.20 -24.50 -0.33
CA ALA A 174 -2.25 -25.88 -0.81
C ALA A 174 -0.87 -26.56 -0.89
N TYR A 175 0.21 -25.78 -0.77
CA TYR A 175 1.60 -26.24 -0.81
C TYR A 175 2.10 -26.69 0.57
#